data_5f0508e327da92b4293972bc0cd6159a
#
_entry.id   5f0508e327da92b4293972bc0cd6159a
#
_cell.length_a   1.000
_cell.length_b   1.000
_cell.length_c   1.000
_cell.angle_alpha   90.00
_cell.angle_beta   90.00
_cell.angle_gamma   90.00
#
_symmetry.space_group_name_H-M   'P 1'
#
loop_
_entity.id
_entity.type
_entity.pdbx_description
1 polymer ?
#
loop_
_entity_poly.entity_id
_entity_poly.type
_entity_poly.pdbx_seq_one_letter_code
_entity_poly.pdbx_strand_id
1 'polypeptide(L)'
;MTYRLEPAMMYMMPIHFGPGMGPRQGPQRRTFECKDSPKTTSVSVSFLTNGEQLETLLPEGFELGAEPVVTVYASYMKEIEWLAGRGYNVLGVTFPVEFNGTVDQAKGNFLTVLWENLTDPILTGREQLGFSKIYCELPDPLTFEGDTHCT
;
A
#
# COMPACT_ATOMS: atom_id res chain seq x y z
N MET A 1 -19.59 30.72 10.83
CA MET A 1 -18.38 30.14 11.44
C MET A 1 -17.37 29.92 10.34
N THR A 2 -16.14 30.41 10.45
CA THR A 2 -15.08 30.15 9.48
C THR A 2 -14.41 28.82 9.83
N TYR A 3 -14.06 28.04 8.81
CA TYR A 3 -13.29 26.81 9.00
C TYR A 3 -11.84 27.17 9.40
N ARG A 4 -11.30 26.49 10.39
CA ARG A 4 -9.91 26.68 10.84
C ARG A 4 -9.17 25.36 10.74
N LEU A 5 -8.05 25.35 10.04
CA LEU A 5 -7.12 24.22 10.01
C LEU A 5 -6.35 24.15 11.32
N GLU A 6 -6.27 22.96 11.89
CA GLU A 6 -5.50 22.68 13.10
C GLU A 6 -4.18 22.00 12.73
N PRO A 7 -3.01 22.55 13.15
CA PRO A 7 -1.70 22.01 12.73
C PRO A 7 -1.44 20.54 13.10
N ALA A 8 -2.10 20.04 14.15
CA ALA A 8 -1.95 18.65 14.61
C ALA A 8 -2.87 17.65 13.91
N MET A 9 -3.71 18.11 12.98
CA MET A 9 -4.68 17.28 12.26
C MET A 9 -4.24 17.05 10.82
N MET A 10 -4.54 15.88 10.30
CA MET A 10 -4.37 15.56 8.88
C MET A 10 -5.68 15.85 8.14
N TYR A 11 -5.56 16.41 6.95
CA TYR A 11 -6.71 16.78 6.11
C TYR A 11 -6.56 16.19 4.73
N MET A 12 -7.68 15.79 4.15
CA MET A 12 -7.79 15.40 2.74
C MET A 12 -8.84 16.28 2.08
N MET A 13 -8.66 16.55 0.80
CA MET A 13 -9.67 17.30 0.04
C MET A 13 -10.86 16.41 -0.33
N PRO A 14 -12.08 16.96 -0.32
CA PRO A 14 -12.43 18.34 0.07
C PRO A 14 -12.55 18.53 1.59
N ILE A 15 -11.84 19.51 2.14
CA ILE A 15 -11.75 19.77 3.59
C ILE A 15 -13.09 20.11 4.27
N HIS A 16 -14.11 20.47 3.49
CA HIS A 16 -15.47 20.73 3.99
C HIS A 16 -16.11 19.51 4.68
N PHE A 17 -15.59 18.30 4.43
CA PHE A 17 -16.02 17.10 5.12
C PHE A 17 -15.22 16.80 6.40
N GLY A 18 -14.33 17.70 6.77
CA GLY A 18 -13.56 17.61 8.00
C GLY A 18 -12.18 16.96 7.83
N PRO A 19 -11.53 16.60 8.95
CA PRO A 19 -10.24 15.92 8.92
C PRO A 19 -10.31 14.59 8.16
N GLY A 20 -9.23 14.27 7.43
CA GLY A 20 -9.10 13.00 6.73
C GLY A 20 -9.12 11.83 7.70
N MET A 21 -9.76 10.75 7.28
CA MET A 21 -9.78 9.46 7.97
C MET A 21 -8.70 8.57 7.37
N GLY A 22 -7.95 7.86 8.20
CA GLY A 22 -6.94 6.94 7.72
C GLY A 22 -6.27 6.18 8.86
N PRO A 23 -5.26 5.33 8.57
CA PRO A 23 -4.67 4.45 9.59
C PRO A 23 -3.99 5.19 10.74
N ARG A 24 -3.77 6.49 10.61
CA ARG A 24 -3.08 7.31 11.62
C ARG A 24 -3.99 8.24 12.40
N GLN A 25 -5.23 8.45 11.95
CA GLN A 25 -6.14 9.42 12.54
C GLN A 25 -7.60 8.99 12.41
N GLY A 26 -8.27 8.82 13.52
CA GLY A 26 -9.70 8.62 13.60
C GLY A 26 -10.45 9.90 14.01
N PRO A 27 -11.78 9.85 14.16
CA PRO A 27 -12.59 10.95 14.69
C PRO A 27 -12.06 11.42 16.05
N GLN A 28 -12.13 12.73 16.30
CA GLN A 28 -11.67 13.35 17.55
C GLN A 28 -10.20 13.04 17.90
N ARG A 29 -9.33 12.88 16.90
CA ARG A 29 -7.90 12.55 17.08
C ARG A 29 -7.64 11.16 17.67
N ARG A 30 -8.64 10.27 17.64
CA ARG A 30 -8.47 8.89 18.07
C ARG A 30 -7.49 8.18 17.15
N THR A 31 -6.55 7.44 17.71
CA THR A 31 -5.72 6.47 16.96
C THR A 31 -6.43 5.13 16.88
N PHE A 32 -6.27 4.44 15.74
CA PHE A 32 -6.73 3.06 15.58
C PHE A 32 -5.68 2.09 16.14
N GLU A 33 -6.09 1.16 16.97
CA GLU A 33 -5.14 0.21 17.60
C GLU A 33 -4.69 -0.89 16.67
N CYS A 34 -5.52 -1.31 15.73
CA CYS A 34 -5.23 -2.31 14.70
C CYS A 34 -4.64 -3.64 15.22
N LYS A 35 -4.90 -4.04 16.45
CA LYS A 35 -4.37 -5.30 17.03
C LYS A 35 -4.97 -6.53 16.37
N ASP A 36 -6.28 -6.50 16.13
CA ASP A 36 -7.06 -7.60 15.56
C ASP A 36 -7.56 -7.30 14.14
N SER A 37 -7.07 -6.24 13.53
CA SER A 37 -7.49 -5.70 12.25
C SER A 37 -6.27 -5.21 11.45
N PRO A 38 -6.20 -5.44 10.14
CA PRO A 38 -7.13 -6.23 9.32
C PRO A 38 -6.96 -7.74 9.45
N LYS A 39 -7.99 -8.51 9.05
CA LYS A 39 -7.86 -9.93 8.71
C LYS A 39 -7.32 -10.02 7.29
N THR A 40 -6.13 -10.58 7.12
CA THR A 40 -5.43 -10.58 5.82
C THR A 40 -5.11 -11.99 5.37
N THR A 41 -5.46 -12.29 4.11
CA THR A 41 -4.97 -13.45 3.38
C THR A 41 -4.09 -12.96 2.25
N SER A 42 -2.89 -13.52 2.12
CA SER A 42 -1.94 -13.11 1.07
C SER A 42 -1.41 -14.31 0.29
N VAL A 43 -1.23 -14.10 -1.00
CA VAL A 43 -0.59 -15.06 -1.92
C VAL A 43 0.51 -14.30 -2.65
N SER A 44 1.67 -14.93 -2.80
CA SER A 44 2.78 -14.31 -3.54
C SER A 44 3.52 -15.33 -4.40
N VAL A 45 4.06 -14.85 -5.50
CA VAL A 45 4.94 -15.60 -6.41
C VAL A 45 6.20 -14.78 -6.64
N SER A 46 7.35 -15.41 -6.48
CA SER A 46 8.66 -14.80 -6.74
C SER A 46 9.37 -15.55 -7.87
N PHE A 47 10.00 -14.80 -8.77
CA PHE A 47 10.72 -15.37 -9.89
C PHE A 47 11.92 -14.50 -10.28
N LEU A 48 12.92 -15.12 -10.89
CA LEU A 48 14.06 -14.42 -11.49
C LEU A 48 13.66 -13.73 -12.79
N THR A 49 14.18 -12.54 -13.02
CA THR A 49 13.94 -11.76 -14.23
C THR A 49 15.21 -11.09 -14.73
N ASN A 50 15.09 -10.22 -15.74
CA ASN A 50 16.22 -9.47 -16.29
C ASN A 50 16.57 -8.28 -15.40
N GLY A 51 17.78 -8.29 -14.79
CA GLY A 51 18.26 -7.24 -13.91
C GLY A 51 18.38 -5.88 -14.59
N GLU A 52 18.88 -5.83 -15.83
CA GLU A 52 19.03 -4.57 -16.57
C GLU A 52 17.69 -3.86 -16.80
N GLN A 53 16.60 -4.62 -16.98
CA GLN A 53 15.27 -4.05 -17.10
C GLN A 53 14.76 -3.51 -15.75
N LEU A 54 15.05 -4.18 -14.64
CA LEU A 54 14.68 -3.68 -13.32
C LEU A 54 15.44 -2.40 -12.96
N GLU A 55 16.70 -2.30 -13.30
CA GLU A 55 17.51 -1.10 -13.07
C GLU A 55 16.92 0.14 -13.73
N THR A 56 16.26 0.00 -14.88
CA THR A 56 15.60 1.13 -15.55
C THR A 56 14.42 1.72 -14.76
N LEU A 57 13.92 1.00 -13.77
CA LEU A 57 12.82 1.44 -12.89
C LEU A 57 13.32 2.15 -11.63
N LEU A 58 14.63 2.10 -11.36
CA LEU A 58 15.19 2.65 -10.13
C LEU A 58 15.53 4.13 -10.27
N PRO A 59 15.20 4.94 -9.24
CA PRO A 59 15.67 6.32 -9.15
C PRO A 59 17.16 6.36 -8.79
N GLU A 60 17.77 7.52 -8.94
CA GLU A 60 19.16 7.78 -8.56
C GLU A 60 19.43 7.40 -7.08
N GLY A 61 20.55 6.77 -6.83
CA GLY A 61 20.96 6.32 -5.50
C GLY A 61 20.44 4.94 -5.09
N PHE A 62 19.60 4.31 -5.93
CA PHE A 62 19.16 2.94 -5.73
C PHE A 62 19.92 1.97 -6.65
N GLU A 63 20.22 0.81 -6.13
CA GLU A 63 20.82 -0.31 -6.84
C GLU A 63 20.00 -1.58 -6.61
N LEU A 64 20.06 -2.52 -7.54
CA LEU A 64 19.44 -3.83 -7.32
C LEU A 64 20.09 -4.55 -6.13
N GLY A 65 19.30 -5.34 -5.43
CA GLY A 65 19.82 -6.33 -4.49
C GLY A 65 20.63 -7.44 -5.20
N ALA A 66 21.09 -8.42 -4.44
CA ALA A 66 22.01 -9.44 -4.94
C ALA A 66 21.48 -10.26 -6.14
N GLU A 67 20.16 -10.46 -6.22
CA GLU A 67 19.52 -11.21 -7.32
C GLU A 67 18.31 -10.46 -7.86
N PRO A 68 18.08 -10.47 -9.20
CA PRO A 68 16.94 -9.78 -9.82
C PRO A 68 15.64 -10.59 -9.64
N VAL A 69 15.18 -10.72 -8.41
CA VAL A 69 13.96 -11.44 -8.05
C VAL A 69 12.80 -10.47 -7.97
N VAL A 70 11.77 -10.67 -8.78
CA VAL A 70 10.49 -9.95 -8.68
C VAL A 70 9.52 -10.77 -7.85
N THR A 71 8.83 -10.13 -6.94
CA THR A 71 7.71 -10.70 -6.21
C THR A 71 6.41 -9.97 -6.60
N VAL A 72 5.47 -10.74 -7.11
CA VAL A 72 4.08 -10.33 -7.30
C VAL A 72 3.27 -10.89 -6.16
N TYR A 73 2.48 -10.05 -5.50
CA TYR A 73 1.66 -10.49 -4.37
C TYR A 73 0.25 -9.93 -4.47
N ALA A 74 -0.71 -10.73 -4.06
CA ALA A 74 -2.08 -10.31 -3.81
C ALA A 74 -2.39 -10.41 -2.32
N SER A 75 -3.06 -9.40 -1.77
CA SER A 75 -3.50 -9.41 -0.37
C SER A 75 -4.97 -9.01 -0.29
N TYR A 76 -5.73 -9.81 0.42
CA TYR A 76 -7.18 -9.65 0.62
C TYR A 76 -7.40 -9.28 2.08
N MET A 77 -7.66 -8.02 2.33
CA MET A 77 -7.81 -7.46 3.67
C MET A 77 -9.28 -7.23 3.99
N LYS A 78 -9.69 -7.64 5.17
CA LYS A 78 -11.08 -7.53 5.66
C LYS A 78 -11.11 -6.99 7.09
N GLU A 79 -12.25 -6.53 7.53
CA GLU A 79 -12.49 -6.05 8.89
C GLU A 79 -11.54 -4.91 9.30
N ILE A 80 -11.31 -3.95 8.41
CA ILE A 80 -10.39 -2.85 8.68
C ILE A 80 -11.08 -1.79 9.55
N GLU A 81 -10.55 -1.54 10.74
CA GLU A 81 -11.18 -0.65 11.73
C GLU A 81 -11.38 0.77 11.19
N TRP A 82 -10.36 1.38 10.59
CA TRP A 82 -10.45 2.74 10.07
C TRP A 82 -11.31 2.88 8.80
N LEU A 83 -11.70 1.77 8.18
CA LEU A 83 -12.68 1.69 7.10
C LEU A 83 -14.07 1.26 7.57
N ALA A 84 -14.35 1.38 8.87
CA ALA A 84 -15.62 0.95 9.48
C ALA A 84 -15.96 -0.53 9.21
N GLY A 85 -14.96 -1.41 9.27
CA GLY A 85 -15.10 -2.84 9.07
C GLY A 85 -15.10 -3.29 7.59
N ARG A 86 -15.01 -2.37 6.63
CA ARG A 86 -14.83 -2.72 5.21
C ARG A 86 -13.45 -3.32 4.98
N GLY A 87 -13.28 -3.95 3.83
CA GLY A 87 -12.00 -4.45 3.34
C GLY A 87 -11.67 -3.91 1.96
N TYR A 88 -10.47 -4.22 1.49
CA TYR A 88 -10.06 -3.99 0.12
C TYR A 88 -8.97 -4.98 -0.28
N ASN A 89 -8.80 -5.16 -1.59
CA ASN A 89 -7.84 -6.06 -2.16
C ASN A 89 -6.69 -5.28 -2.79
N VAL A 90 -5.52 -5.90 -2.78
CA VAL A 90 -4.26 -5.30 -3.23
C VAL A 90 -3.55 -6.28 -4.14
N LEU A 91 -3.00 -5.78 -5.24
CA LEU A 91 -2.01 -6.46 -6.06
C LEU A 91 -0.76 -5.59 -6.14
N GLY A 92 0.38 -6.10 -5.73
CA GLY A 92 1.63 -5.35 -5.70
C GLY A 92 2.77 -6.06 -6.40
N VAL A 93 3.74 -5.26 -6.88
CA VAL A 93 4.98 -5.75 -7.50
C VAL A 93 6.15 -5.12 -6.79
N THR A 94 7.03 -5.95 -6.26
CA THR A 94 8.22 -5.52 -5.53
C THR A 94 9.46 -6.29 -5.99
N PHE A 95 10.63 -5.68 -5.78
CA PHE A 95 11.92 -6.36 -5.92
C PHE A 95 12.94 -5.78 -4.94
N PRO A 96 13.95 -6.55 -4.50
CA PRO A 96 14.92 -6.12 -3.52
C PRO A 96 15.86 -5.06 -4.09
N VAL A 97 16.12 -4.03 -3.29
CA VAL A 97 17.02 -2.92 -3.63
C VAL A 97 17.87 -2.51 -2.42
N GLU A 98 18.97 -1.84 -2.72
CA GLU A 98 19.82 -1.13 -1.78
C GLU A 98 19.81 0.36 -2.14
N PHE A 99 19.63 1.21 -1.14
CA PHE A 99 19.75 2.65 -1.27
C PHE A 99 21.09 3.10 -0.69
N ASN A 100 21.92 3.74 -1.51
CA ASN A 100 23.25 4.25 -1.16
C ASN A 100 23.26 5.78 -1.22
N GLY A 101 22.51 6.42 -0.30
CA GLY A 101 22.51 7.87 -0.17
C GLY A 101 23.77 8.41 0.51
N THR A 102 23.98 9.73 0.42
CA THR A 102 25.13 10.41 1.04
C THR A 102 25.02 10.49 2.57
N VAL A 103 23.84 10.41 3.14
CA VAL A 103 23.57 10.50 4.57
C VAL A 103 23.08 9.16 5.10
N ASP A 104 22.17 8.52 4.39
CA ASP A 104 21.50 7.29 4.81
C ASP A 104 21.79 6.13 3.85
N GLN A 105 21.83 4.93 4.38
CA GLN A 105 21.88 3.69 3.64
C GLN A 105 20.74 2.78 4.10
N ALA A 106 20.06 2.14 3.17
CA ALA A 106 18.95 1.25 3.48
C ALA A 106 18.89 0.07 2.51
N LYS A 107 18.37 -1.05 2.99
CA LYS A 107 18.03 -2.22 2.16
C LYS A 107 16.56 -2.53 2.34
N GLY A 108 15.87 -2.90 1.27
CA GLY A 108 14.46 -3.22 1.33
C GLY A 108 13.88 -3.65 0.00
N ASN A 109 12.57 -3.66 -0.08
CA ASN A 109 11.86 -3.94 -1.31
C ASN A 109 11.34 -2.65 -1.93
N PHE A 110 11.69 -2.41 -3.18
CA PHE A 110 11.15 -1.30 -3.97
C PHE A 110 9.76 -1.67 -4.48
N LEU A 111 8.77 -0.90 -4.09
CA LEU A 111 7.39 -1.05 -4.53
C LEU A 111 7.19 -0.24 -5.82
N THR A 112 7.10 -0.91 -6.95
CA THR A 112 6.91 -0.25 -8.25
C THR A 112 5.50 0.29 -8.40
N VAL A 113 4.51 -0.53 -8.07
CA VAL A 113 3.09 -0.22 -8.19
C VAL A 113 2.28 -1.05 -7.21
N LEU A 114 1.19 -0.47 -6.75
CA LEU A 114 0.20 -1.10 -5.90
C LEU A 114 -1.19 -0.83 -6.47
N TRP A 115 -1.83 -1.84 -7.05
CA TRP A 115 -3.22 -1.75 -7.47
C TRP A 115 -4.13 -2.06 -6.29
N GLU A 116 -5.20 -1.28 -6.16
CA GLU A 116 -6.20 -1.44 -5.09
C GLU A 116 -7.61 -1.20 -5.63
N ASN A 117 -8.59 -1.87 -5.07
CA ASN A 117 -9.98 -1.79 -5.50
C ASN A 117 -10.86 -0.87 -4.64
N LEU A 118 -10.28 -0.03 -3.79
CA LEU A 118 -11.00 0.92 -2.96
C LEU A 118 -10.32 2.30 -2.96
N THR A 119 -11.11 3.34 -3.16
CA THR A 119 -10.62 4.72 -3.31
C THR A 119 -10.02 5.29 -2.02
N ASP A 120 -10.64 5.01 -0.87
CA ASP A 120 -10.17 5.52 0.44
C ASP A 120 -8.69 5.19 0.72
N PRO A 121 -8.24 3.92 0.67
CA PRO A 121 -6.83 3.60 0.89
C PRO A 121 -5.91 4.09 -0.22
N ILE A 122 -6.40 4.21 -1.47
CA ILE A 122 -5.61 4.79 -2.56
C ILE A 122 -5.28 6.25 -2.26
N LEU A 123 -6.28 7.07 -1.95
CA LEU A 123 -6.09 8.49 -1.66
C LEU A 123 -5.22 8.69 -0.41
N THR A 124 -5.54 8.00 0.68
CA THR A 124 -4.75 8.06 1.91
C THR A 124 -3.29 7.64 1.68
N GLY A 125 -3.08 6.56 0.95
CA GLY A 125 -1.74 6.08 0.66
C GLY A 125 -0.92 7.01 -0.22
N ARG A 126 -1.53 7.60 -1.25
CA ARG A 126 -0.85 8.55 -2.15
C ARG A 126 -0.57 9.88 -1.47
N GLU A 127 -1.58 10.47 -0.82
CA GLU A 127 -1.49 11.84 -0.30
C GLU A 127 -0.76 11.94 1.04
N GLN A 128 -0.87 10.92 1.88
CA GLN A 128 -0.30 10.94 3.22
C GLN A 128 0.96 10.09 3.40
N LEU A 129 1.12 9.04 2.60
CA LEU A 129 2.19 8.05 2.77
C LEU A 129 3.15 7.95 1.59
N GLY A 130 2.81 8.55 0.43
CA GLY A 130 3.66 8.54 -0.75
C GLY A 130 3.72 7.21 -1.51
N PHE A 131 2.75 6.31 -1.32
CA PHE A 131 2.69 5.05 -2.05
C PHE A 131 2.27 5.20 -3.51
N SER A 132 2.85 4.39 -4.40
CA SER A 132 2.55 4.35 -5.83
C SER A 132 1.26 3.56 -6.13
N LYS A 133 0.13 4.06 -5.63
CA LYS A 133 -1.17 3.38 -5.73
C LYS A 133 -1.99 3.84 -6.92
N ILE A 134 -2.66 2.88 -7.57
CA ILE A 134 -3.65 3.14 -8.63
C ILE A 134 -4.86 2.21 -8.45
N TYR A 135 -6.00 2.61 -9.01
CA TYR A 135 -7.22 1.81 -8.95
C TYR A 135 -7.18 0.66 -9.95
N CYS A 136 -7.66 -0.51 -9.52
CA CYS A 136 -7.97 -1.65 -10.37
C CYS A 136 -9.13 -2.45 -9.77
N GLU A 137 -9.93 -3.10 -10.59
CA GLU A 137 -10.87 -4.10 -10.12
C GLU A 137 -10.11 -5.36 -9.72
N LEU A 138 -10.19 -5.73 -8.45
CA LEU A 138 -9.54 -6.89 -7.86
C LEU A 138 -10.60 -7.68 -7.10
N PRO A 139 -11.22 -8.69 -7.73
CA PRO A 139 -12.23 -9.50 -7.07
C PRO A 139 -11.64 -10.33 -5.91
N ASP A 140 -12.49 -10.74 -4.98
CA ASP A 140 -12.10 -11.71 -3.96
C ASP A 140 -11.70 -13.04 -4.61
N PRO A 141 -10.76 -13.79 -4.01
CA PRO A 141 -10.38 -15.09 -4.52
C PRO A 141 -11.57 -16.06 -4.47
N LEU A 142 -11.67 -16.89 -5.48
CA LEU A 142 -12.68 -17.95 -5.56
C LEU A 142 -12.05 -19.29 -5.23
N THR A 143 -12.70 -20.08 -4.37
CA THR A 143 -12.30 -21.45 -4.10
C THR A 143 -13.26 -22.41 -4.83
N PHE A 144 -12.69 -23.25 -5.69
CA PHE A 144 -13.42 -24.26 -6.43
C PHE A 144 -12.64 -25.57 -6.40
N GLU A 145 -13.32 -26.67 -6.04
CA GLU A 145 -12.72 -28.02 -5.92
C GLU A 145 -11.45 -28.12 -5.05
N GLY A 146 -11.31 -27.22 -4.08
CA GLY A 146 -10.14 -27.17 -3.19
C GLY A 146 -8.99 -26.26 -3.67
N ASP A 147 -9.05 -25.77 -4.89
CA ASP A 147 -8.10 -24.81 -5.43
C ASP A 147 -8.60 -23.36 -5.25
N THR A 148 -7.66 -22.45 -4.98
CA THR A 148 -7.95 -21.03 -4.86
C THR A 148 -7.50 -20.29 -6.11
N HIS A 149 -8.42 -19.61 -6.76
CA HIS A 149 -8.20 -18.83 -7.98
C HIS A 149 -8.19 -17.35 -7.66
N CYS A 150 -7.11 -16.66 -8.03
CA CYS A 150 -6.96 -15.21 -7.97
C CYS A 150 -6.91 -14.69 -9.41
N THR A 151 -7.82 -13.78 -9.78
CA THR A 151 -7.93 -13.18 -11.12
C THR A 151 -7.80 -11.66 -11.08
#